data_dbf6f2af5bc9808c421b2a8394599115
#
_entry.id   dbf6f2af5bc9808c421b2a8394599115
#
_cell.length_a   1.000
_cell.length_b   1.000
_cell.length_c   1.000
_cell.angle_alpha   90.00
_cell.angle_beta   90.00
_cell.angle_gamma   90.00
#
_symmetry.space_group_name_H-M   'P 1'
#
loop_
_entity.id
_entity.type
_entity.pdbx_description
1 polymer ?
#
loop_
_entity_poly.entity_id
_entity_poly.type
_entity_poly.pdbx_seq_one_letter_code
_entity_poly.pdbx_strand_id
1 'polypeptide(L)'
;MPSLGSLVATHHRVLLIDSASACIQVGLWRPGREAIWHASEQEAGIAIFAGVDAVLTQARIGVADLGAAVFCEGPGSILGIRTAAMALRTWSAAEGRPLPAFAYRSLELVAHDLRRRGIPAPFAVLADARRDSWHWVEAPIDGTIGSLQRVPLGTVAGFGGRRFTPAGFRVWARPPGEISTVPYALPDLWQHQCDADLLRAAPQPDAFLHEEATYVAWTPQIHRAATGARPPRR
;
A
#
# COMPACT_ATOMS: atom_id res chain seq x y z
N MET A 1 1.10 -4.66 18.08
CA MET A 1 1.80 -4.26 16.82
C MET A 1 2.83 -3.21 17.20
N PRO A 2 4.04 -3.19 16.60
CA PRO A 2 5.00 -2.13 16.89
C PRO A 2 4.63 -0.81 16.21
N SER A 3 5.12 0.31 16.77
CA SER A 3 5.09 1.61 16.14
C SER A 3 6.37 1.87 15.34
N LEU A 4 6.34 2.87 14.43
CA LEU A 4 7.53 3.24 13.68
C LEU A 4 8.62 3.77 14.62
N GLY A 5 8.24 4.57 15.64
CA GLY A 5 9.17 5.06 16.66
C GLY A 5 9.88 3.93 17.40
N SER A 6 9.15 2.87 17.79
CA SER A 6 9.74 1.70 18.44
C SER A 6 10.70 0.93 17.53
N LEU A 7 10.37 0.81 16.23
CA LEU A 7 11.28 0.20 15.26
C LEU A 7 12.56 1.01 15.08
N VAL A 8 12.45 2.34 14.99
CA VAL A 8 13.62 3.22 14.87
C VAL A 8 14.52 3.13 16.11
N ALA A 9 13.93 3.06 17.31
CA ALA A 9 14.67 2.88 18.55
C ALA A 9 15.42 1.51 18.60
N THR A 10 14.79 0.46 18.08
CA THR A 10 15.35 -0.91 18.12
C THR A 10 16.33 -1.17 16.98
N HIS A 11 16.00 -0.76 15.77
CA HIS A 11 16.72 -1.11 14.54
C HIS A 11 17.60 0.03 13.99
N HIS A 12 17.51 1.23 14.54
CA HIS A 12 18.29 2.43 14.24
C HIS A 12 18.15 2.99 12.81
N ARG A 13 18.14 2.16 11.78
CA ARG A 13 18.04 2.57 10.38
C ARG A 13 16.88 1.84 9.73
N VAL A 14 15.76 2.52 9.62
CA VAL A 14 14.50 1.95 9.10
C VAL A 14 14.18 2.59 7.76
N LEU A 15 14.22 1.76 6.71
CA LEU A 15 13.79 2.14 5.36
C LEU A 15 12.28 1.98 5.27
N LEU A 16 11.58 2.97 4.73
CA LEU A 16 10.15 2.88 4.44
C LEU A 16 9.92 3.04 2.94
N ILE A 17 9.14 2.14 2.35
CA ILE A 17 8.78 2.17 0.93
C ILE A 17 7.26 2.12 0.78
N ASP A 18 6.68 3.13 0.14
CA ASP A 18 5.28 3.10 -0.28
C ASP A 18 5.18 3.24 -1.80
N SER A 19 4.50 2.30 -2.39
CA SER A 19 4.20 2.24 -3.82
C SER A 19 2.72 1.90 -4.06
N ALA A 20 1.87 2.18 -3.08
CA ALA A 20 0.44 1.93 -3.14
C ALA A 20 -0.30 2.95 -4.03
N SER A 21 0.18 4.19 -4.05
CA SER A 21 -0.38 5.28 -4.86
C SER A 21 0.39 5.52 -6.17
N ALA A 22 -0.03 6.48 -6.97
CA ALA A 22 0.70 6.91 -8.16
C ALA A 22 2.05 7.58 -7.82
N CYS A 23 2.14 8.22 -6.65
CA CYS A 23 3.38 8.78 -6.14
C CYS A 23 4.10 7.74 -5.26
N ILE A 24 5.23 7.23 -5.73
CA ILE A 24 6.10 6.34 -4.96
C ILE A 24 6.86 7.18 -3.93
N GLN A 25 6.81 6.78 -2.67
CA GLN A 25 7.45 7.52 -1.58
C GLN A 25 8.40 6.61 -0.82
N VAL A 26 9.64 7.04 -0.67
CA VAL A 26 10.69 6.32 0.05
C VAL A 26 11.21 7.20 1.17
N GLY A 27 11.28 6.64 2.38
CA GLY A 27 11.76 7.34 3.57
C GLY A 27 12.87 6.58 4.29
N LEU A 28 13.79 7.28 4.92
CA LEU A 28 14.80 6.70 5.80
C LEU A 28 14.74 7.38 7.18
N TRP A 29 14.45 6.59 8.19
CA TRP A 29 14.36 7.02 9.57
C TRP A 29 15.59 6.59 10.38
N ARG A 30 16.06 7.52 11.23
CA ARG A 30 17.23 7.31 12.11
C ARG A 30 16.99 7.99 13.46
N PRO A 31 17.49 7.43 14.58
CA PRO A 31 17.31 8.03 15.90
C PRO A 31 17.87 9.45 15.95
N GLY A 32 17.10 10.36 16.53
CA GLY A 32 17.52 11.75 16.77
C GLY A 32 17.83 12.56 15.50
N ARG A 33 17.36 12.12 14.36
CA ARG A 33 17.51 12.83 13.09
C ARG A 33 16.18 12.94 12.36
N GLU A 34 16.04 14.01 11.60
CA GLU A 34 14.92 14.15 10.67
C GLU A 34 14.95 13.04 9.61
N ALA A 35 13.78 12.55 9.24
CA ALA A 35 13.66 11.53 8.22
C ALA A 35 14.02 12.13 6.84
N ILE A 36 14.75 11.35 6.04
CA ILE A 36 15.05 11.69 4.65
C ILE A 36 13.96 11.11 3.78
N TRP A 37 13.43 11.91 2.84
CA TRP A 37 12.37 11.48 1.96
C TRP A 37 12.69 11.71 0.49
N HIS A 38 12.24 10.79 -0.34
CA HIS A 38 12.22 10.91 -1.80
C HIS A 38 10.82 10.52 -2.31
N ALA A 39 10.30 11.29 -3.26
CA ALA A 39 9.01 11.03 -3.89
C ALA A 39 9.14 11.10 -5.41
N SER A 40 8.44 10.21 -6.13
CA SER A 40 8.50 10.14 -7.59
C SER A 40 7.20 9.58 -8.16
N GLU A 41 6.77 10.12 -9.29
CA GLU A 41 5.62 9.63 -10.06
C GLU A 41 6.02 8.71 -11.23
N GLN A 42 7.30 8.36 -11.32
CA GLN A 42 7.79 7.40 -12.31
C GLN A 42 7.24 5.99 -12.04
N GLU A 43 7.41 5.10 -13.02
CA GLU A 43 7.06 3.70 -12.87
C GLU A 43 7.72 3.07 -11.63
N ALA A 44 6.98 2.23 -10.91
CA ALA A 44 7.43 1.65 -9.65
C ALA A 44 8.78 0.92 -9.73
N GLY A 45 9.03 0.21 -10.85
CA GLY A 45 10.29 -0.48 -11.10
C GLY A 45 11.51 0.45 -11.21
N ILE A 46 11.30 1.72 -11.51
CA ILE A 46 12.36 2.73 -11.55
C ILE A 46 12.35 3.54 -10.25
N ALA A 47 11.18 4.07 -9.87
CA ALA A 47 11.03 5.00 -8.76
C ALA A 47 11.45 4.41 -7.40
N ILE A 48 11.16 3.13 -7.14
CA ILE A 48 11.54 2.47 -5.89
C ILE A 48 13.06 2.44 -5.75
N PHE A 49 13.77 1.94 -6.78
CA PHE A 49 15.23 1.79 -6.70
C PHE A 49 15.95 3.14 -6.69
N ALA A 50 15.51 4.09 -7.52
CA ALA A 50 16.05 5.44 -7.52
C ALA A 50 15.80 6.16 -6.19
N GLY A 51 14.61 5.99 -5.60
CA GLY A 51 14.28 6.57 -4.31
C GLY A 51 15.10 5.98 -3.17
N VAL A 52 15.30 4.66 -3.16
CA VAL A 52 16.16 3.99 -2.16
C VAL A 52 17.61 4.46 -2.30
N ASP A 53 18.15 4.49 -3.52
CA ASP A 53 19.50 4.99 -3.77
C ASP A 53 19.67 6.44 -3.30
N ALA A 54 18.69 7.31 -3.60
CA ALA A 54 18.71 8.71 -3.20
C ALA A 54 18.77 8.89 -1.67
N VAL A 55 17.90 8.21 -0.91
CA VAL A 55 17.86 8.36 0.56
C VAL A 55 19.09 7.73 1.23
N LEU A 56 19.59 6.61 0.72
CA LEU A 56 20.80 5.97 1.24
C LEU A 56 22.06 6.78 0.95
N THR A 57 22.21 7.31 -0.28
CA THR A 57 23.32 8.20 -0.66
C THR A 57 23.34 9.46 0.20
N GLN A 58 22.19 10.12 0.39
CA GLN A 58 22.09 11.30 1.26
C GLN A 58 22.45 10.96 2.71
N ALA A 59 22.12 9.76 3.18
CA ALA A 59 22.50 9.30 4.51
C ALA A 59 23.93 8.81 4.61
N ARG A 60 24.64 8.60 3.49
CA ARG A 60 25.97 7.99 3.37
C ARG A 60 26.04 6.58 3.97
N ILE A 61 25.07 5.75 3.64
CA ILE A 61 24.97 4.34 4.05
C ILE A 61 24.60 3.46 2.87
N GLY A 62 24.80 2.14 3.01
CA GLY A 62 24.38 1.12 2.05
C GLY A 62 23.17 0.32 2.53
N VAL A 63 22.66 -0.55 1.67
CA VAL A 63 21.57 -1.50 2.03
C VAL A 63 21.99 -2.42 3.18
N ALA A 64 23.25 -2.82 3.21
CA ALA A 64 23.84 -3.62 4.29
C ALA A 64 23.75 -2.97 5.68
N ASP A 65 23.63 -1.65 5.74
CA ASP A 65 23.53 -0.90 6.99
C ASP A 65 22.10 -0.80 7.54
N LEU A 66 21.09 -1.20 6.77
CA LEU A 66 19.70 -1.14 7.21
C LEU A 66 19.44 -2.12 8.34
N GLY A 67 18.75 -1.67 9.38
CA GLY A 67 18.35 -2.50 10.52
C GLY A 67 16.97 -3.14 10.33
N ALA A 68 16.06 -2.43 9.64
CA ALA A 68 14.73 -2.94 9.31
C ALA A 68 14.16 -2.21 8.08
N ALA A 69 13.11 -2.78 7.50
CA ALA A 69 12.34 -2.15 6.45
C ALA A 69 10.85 -2.14 6.80
N VAL A 70 10.15 -1.09 6.37
CA VAL A 70 8.70 -0.94 6.44
C VAL A 70 8.17 -0.76 5.03
N PHE A 71 7.07 -1.42 4.67
CA PHE A 71 6.44 -1.20 3.37
C PHE A 71 4.92 -1.17 3.49
N CYS A 72 4.27 -0.52 2.53
CA CYS A 72 2.82 -0.59 2.39
C CYS A 72 2.44 -1.92 1.73
N GLU A 73 1.68 -2.78 2.44
CA GLU A 73 1.16 -4.03 1.86
C GLU A 73 -0.13 -3.83 1.06
N GLY A 74 -0.68 -2.60 1.07
CA GLY A 74 -1.91 -2.21 0.36
C GLY A 74 -3.01 -1.67 1.29
N PRO A 75 -4.21 -1.47 0.72
CA PRO A 75 -4.53 -1.58 -0.70
C PRO A 75 -3.87 -0.52 -1.57
N GLY A 76 -3.80 -0.76 -2.88
CA GLY A 76 -3.24 0.19 -3.83
C GLY A 76 -2.77 -0.48 -5.13
N SER A 77 -1.69 0.01 -5.72
CA SER A 77 -1.07 -0.55 -6.93
C SER A 77 -0.42 -1.90 -6.63
N ILE A 78 -1.10 -3.00 -6.96
CA ILE A 78 -0.59 -4.37 -6.71
C ILE A 78 0.80 -4.57 -7.31
N LEU A 79 1.05 -4.09 -8.53
CA LEU A 79 2.36 -4.22 -9.17
C LEU A 79 3.43 -3.45 -8.37
N GLY A 80 3.15 -2.21 -8.00
CA GLY A 80 4.08 -1.40 -7.20
C GLY A 80 4.40 -2.07 -5.86
N ILE A 81 3.37 -2.47 -5.12
CA ILE A 81 3.52 -3.13 -3.81
C ILE A 81 4.35 -4.42 -3.92
N ARG A 82 4.09 -5.25 -4.92
CA ARG A 82 4.89 -6.46 -5.16
C ARG A 82 6.32 -6.15 -5.55
N THR A 83 6.56 -5.09 -6.32
CA THR A 83 7.92 -4.66 -6.65
C THR A 83 8.68 -4.26 -5.38
N ALA A 84 8.07 -3.48 -4.48
CA ALA A 84 8.68 -3.13 -3.20
C ALA A 84 8.96 -4.38 -2.33
N ALA A 85 7.98 -5.25 -2.20
CA ALA A 85 8.11 -6.51 -1.45
C ALA A 85 9.23 -7.40 -1.98
N MET A 86 9.32 -7.56 -3.31
CA MET A 86 10.38 -8.34 -3.96
C MET A 86 11.75 -7.70 -3.80
N ALA A 87 11.87 -6.37 -3.85
CA ALA A 87 13.12 -5.66 -3.56
C ALA A 87 13.61 -5.98 -2.13
N LEU A 88 12.74 -5.90 -1.13
CA LEU A 88 13.08 -6.24 0.26
C LEU A 88 13.55 -7.69 0.41
N ARG A 89 12.87 -8.63 -0.22
CA ARG A 89 13.26 -10.05 -0.22
C ARG A 89 14.61 -10.27 -0.89
N THR A 90 14.85 -9.59 -2.01
CA THR A 90 16.11 -9.68 -2.77
C THR A 90 17.27 -9.13 -1.93
N TRP A 91 17.12 -7.97 -1.30
CA TRP A 91 18.17 -7.40 -0.46
C TRP A 91 18.46 -8.27 0.75
N SER A 92 17.41 -8.80 1.41
CA SER A 92 17.59 -9.74 2.53
C SER A 92 18.40 -10.97 2.11
N ALA A 93 18.16 -11.52 0.93
CA ALA A 93 18.88 -12.67 0.39
C ALA A 93 20.32 -12.32 -0.02
N ALA A 94 20.51 -11.17 -0.67
CA ALA A 94 21.82 -10.72 -1.16
C ALA A 94 22.82 -10.43 -0.02
N GLU A 95 22.34 -9.87 1.08
CA GLU A 95 23.16 -9.56 2.25
C GLU A 95 23.46 -10.80 3.11
N GLY A 96 22.90 -11.97 2.81
CA GLY A 96 23.09 -13.19 3.58
C GLY A 96 22.61 -13.11 5.04
N ARG A 97 21.84 -12.07 5.37
CA ARG A 97 21.23 -11.86 6.69
C ARG A 97 19.76 -11.44 6.54
N PRO A 98 18.88 -11.88 7.45
CA PRO A 98 17.51 -11.42 7.45
C PRO A 98 17.44 -9.90 7.64
N LEU A 99 16.74 -9.19 6.74
CA LEU A 99 16.34 -7.82 6.95
C LEU A 99 14.91 -7.86 7.55
N PRO A 100 14.74 -7.55 8.85
CA PRO A 100 13.42 -7.52 9.45
C PRO A 100 12.48 -6.60 8.66
N ALA A 101 11.36 -7.15 8.18
CA ALA A 101 10.40 -6.40 7.41
C ALA A 101 9.07 -6.28 8.17
N PHE A 102 8.46 -5.12 8.05
CA PHE A 102 7.17 -4.78 8.65
C PHE A 102 6.27 -4.17 7.59
N ALA A 103 4.97 -4.40 7.72
CA ALA A 103 3.98 -3.89 6.79
C ALA A 103 2.95 -3.03 7.50
N TYR A 104 2.38 -2.07 6.76
CA TYR A 104 1.20 -1.32 7.15
C TYR A 104 0.18 -1.26 6.02
N ARG A 105 -1.04 -0.88 6.35
CA ARG A 105 -2.14 -0.72 5.39
C ARG A 105 -2.44 0.75 5.15
N SER A 106 -2.46 1.14 3.88
CA SER A 106 -2.62 2.53 3.46
C SER A 106 -3.89 3.19 3.99
N LEU A 107 -5.05 2.50 3.93
CA LEU A 107 -6.31 3.06 4.38
C LEU A 107 -6.41 3.12 5.91
N GLU A 108 -5.81 2.16 6.63
CA GLU A 108 -5.74 2.20 8.09
C GLU A 108 -4.91 3.40 8.55
N LEU A 109 -3.75 3.65 7.92
CA LEU A 109 -2.91 4.81 8.20
C LEU A 109 -3.67 6.13 8.01
N VAL A 110 -4.41 6.26 6.90
CA VAL A 110 -5.23 7.46 6.63
C VAL A 110 -6.38 7.60 7.63
N ALA A 111 -7.05 6.50 7.99
CA ALA A 111 -8.15 6.54 8.97
C ALA A 111 -7.65 7.01 10.35
N HIS A 112 -6.49 6.54 10.78
CA HIS A 112 -5.84 7.00 12.00
C HIS A 112 -5.47 8.50 11.94
N ASP A 113 -4.98 8.99 10.81
CA ASP A 113 -4.69 10.43 10.63
C ASP A 113 -5.95 11.29 10.68
N LEU A 114 -7.01 10.89 10.00
CA LEU A 114 -8.30 11.60 10.02
C LEU A 114 -8.87 11.70 11.44
N ARG A 115 -8.82 10.59 12.19
CA ARG A 115 -9.22 10.58 13.60
C ARG A 115 -8.37 11.51 14.46
N ARG A 116 -7.05 11.47 14.30
CA ARG A 116 -6.14 12.35 15.01
C ARG A 116 -6.42 13.82 14.71
N ARG A 117 -6.81 14.15 13.47
CA ARG A 117 -7.21 15.50 13.05
C ARG A 117 -8.60 15.90 13.55
N GLY A 118 -9.26 15.06 14.34
CA GLY A 118 -10.57 15.35 14.93
C GLY A 118 -11.74 15.24 13.95
N ILE A 119 -11.60 14.48 12.86
CA ILE A 119 -12.71 14.21 11.96
C ILE A 119 -13.78 13.43 12.73
N PRO A 120 -15.03 13.97 12.81
CA PRO A 120 -16.10 13.32 13.55
C PRO A 120 -16.50 11.97 12.94
N ALA A 121 -16.65 10.96 13.79
CA ALA A 121 -17.24 9.68 13.42
C ALA A 121 -18.79 9.78 13.31
N PRO A 122 -19.47 8.92 12.52
CA PRO A 122 -18.86 7.87 11.74
C PRO A 122 -18.22 8.39 10.43
N PHE A 123 -17.09 7.83 10.06
CA PHE A 123 -16.51 8.05 8.75
C PHE A 123 -15.89 6.77 8.19
N ALA A 124 -15.60 6.75 6.89
CA ALA A 124 -14.90 5.65 6.27
C ALA A 124 -13.83 6.15 5.30
N VAL A 125 -12.74 5.40 5.19
CA VAL A 125 -11.71 5.57 4.16
C VAL A 125 -11.82 4.43 3.18
N LEU A 126 -11.86 4.75 1.88
CA LEU A 126 -12.08 3.75 0.85
C LEU A 126 -11.17 3.95 -0.36
N ALA A 127 -10.94 2.85 -1.08
CA ALA A 127 -10.28 2.82 -2.38
C ALA A 127 -10.94 1.77 -3.27
N ASP A 128 -10.87 1.96 -4.59
CA ASP A 128 -11.47 1.05 -5.56
C ASP A 128 -10.78 -0.33 -5.50
N ALA A 129 -11.57 -1.40 -5.33
CA ALA A 129 -11.11 -2.79 -5.30
C ALA A 129 -11.48 -3.55 -6.58
N ARG A 130 -11.95 -2.85 -7.62
CA ARG A 130 -12.49 -3.39 -8.89
C ARG A 130 -13.75 -4.24 -8.71
N ARG A 131 -14.41 -4.59 -9.82
CA ARG A 131 -15.59 -5.48 -9.86
C ARG A 131 -16.67 -5.06 -8.86
N ASP A 132 -17.05 -3.78 -8.88
CA ASP A 132 -18.09 -3.18 -8.05
C ASP A 132 -17.88 -3.41 -6.53
N SER A 133 -16.62 -3.50 -6.12
CA SER A 133 -16.23 -3.64 -4.73
C SER A 133 -15.21 -2.58 -4.31
N TRP A 134 -15.15 -2.33 -3.02
CA TRP A 134 -14.33 -1.28 -2.42
C TRP A 134 -13.51 -1.82 -1.27
N HIS A 135 -12.24 -1.43 -1.20
CA HIS A 135 -11.46 -1.52 0.02
C HIS A 135 -12.02 -0.50 1.00
N TRP A 136 -12.20 -0.91 2.25
CA TRP A 136 -12.96 -0.15 3.23
C TRP A 136 -12.34 -0.25 4.61
N VAL A 137 -12.16 0.91 5.25
CA VAL A 137 -11.81 1.03 6.67
C VAL A 137 -12.80 2.00 7.29
N GLU A 138 -13.57 1.53 8.26
CA GLU A 138 -14.58 2.31 8.95
C GLU A 138 -14.08 2.78 10.31
N ALA A 139 -14.44 4.00 10.68
CA ALA A 139 -14.33 4.55 12.02
C ALA A 139 -15.74 4.78 12.56
N PRO A 140 -16.30 3.82 13.32
CA PRO A 140 -17.61 3.95 13.91
C PRO A 140 -17.65 4.98 15.04
N ILE A 141 -18.86 5.26 15.54
CA ILE A 141 -19.11 6.30 16.57
C ILE A 141 -18.33 6.04 17.88
N ASP A 142 -18.06 4.78 18.21
CA ASP A 142 -17.28 4.42 19.41
C ASP A 142 -15.82 4.86 19.37
N GLY A 143 -15.40 5.40 18.23
CA GLY A 143 -14.05 5.94 18.04
C GLY A 143 -12.97 4.89 17.77
N THR A 144 -13.30 3.62 17.56
CA THR A 144 -12.34 2.62 17.07
C THR A 144 -12.01 2.85 15.61
N ILE A 145 -10.92 2.27 15.13
CA ILE A 145 -10.64 2.16 13.69
C ILE A 145 -10.77 0.69 13.34
N GLY A 146 -11.68 0.40 12.43
CA GLY A 146 -11.91 -0.95 11.93
C GLY A 146 -10.73 -1.49 11.11
N SER A 147 -10.69 -2.79 10.92
CA SER A 147 -9.73 -3.42 10.02
C SER A 147 -10.13 -3.22 8.55
N LEU A 148 -9.14 -3.30 7.66
CA LEU A 148 -9.36 -3.27 6.23
C LEU A 148 -10.27 -4.42 5.78
N GLN A 149 -11.35 -4.08 5.09
CA GLN A 149 -12.35 -5.00 4.53
C GLN A 149 -12.49 -4.78 3.03
N ARG A 150 -13.12 -5.73 2.35
CA ARG A 150 -13.62 -5.56 0.99
C ARG A 150 -15.14 -5.61 1.04
N VAL A 151 -15.79 -4.56 0.58
CA VAL A 151 -17.25 -4.40 0.65
C VAL A 151 -17.86 -4.18 -0.73
N PRO A 152 -19.10 -4.60 -0.98
CA PRO A 152 -19.80 -4.33 -2.22
C PRO A 152 -20.24 -2.86 -2.30
N LEU A 153 -20.55 -2.39 -3.51
CA LEU A 153 -21.02 -1.04 -3.79
C LEU A 153 -22.22 -0.63 -2.92
N GLY A 154 -23.14 -1.56 -2.66
CA GLY A 154 -24.32 -1.30 -1.83
C GLY A 154 -23.99 -0.87 -0.40
N THR A 155 -22.96 -1.43 0.21
CA THR A 155 -22.47 -1.02 1.54
C THR A 155 -21.97 0.42 1.51
N VAL A 156 -21.17 0.77 0.48
CA VAL A 156 -20.66 2.14 0.33
C VAL A 156 -21.81 3.13 0.11
N ALA A 157 -22.81 2.78 -0.70
CA ALA A 157 -23.98 3.62 -0.98
C ALA A 157 -24.85 3.83 0.26
N GLY A 158 -25.05 2.79 1.07
CA GLY A 158 -25.89 2.83 2.29
C GLY A 158 -25.23 3.46 3.52
N PHE A 159 -23.93 3.79 3.45
CA PHE A 159 -23.23 4.35 4.59
C PHE A 159 -23.60 5.82 4.84
N GLY A 160 -24.11 6.10 6.02
CA GLY A 160 -24.60 7.43 6.42
C GLY A 160 -23.51 8.41 6.90
N GLY A 161 -22.26 7.95 7.03
CA GLY A 161 -21.13 8.77 7.47
C GLY A 161 -20.37 9.46 6.35
N ARG A 162 -19.34 10.23 6.72
CA ARG A 162 -18.44 10.88 5.76
C ARG A 162 -17.53 9.84 5.11
N ARG A 163 -17.24 10.03 3.83
CA ARG A 163 -16.40 9.13 3.04
C ARG A 163 -15.18 9.85 2.52
N PHE A 164 -14.03 9.21 2.64
CA PHE A 164 -12.74 9.76 2.24
C PHE A 164 -11.99 8.78 1.33
N THR A 165 -11.24 9.32 0.36
CA THR A 165 -10.30 8.54 -0.46
C THR A 165 -8.94 9.21 -0.47
N PRO A 166 -7.84 8.45 -0.35
CA PRO A 166 -6.51 9.01 -0.46
C PRO A 166 -6.22 9.50 -1.88
N ALA A 167 -5.54 10.63 -2.01
CA ALA A 167 -5.08 11.16 -3.29
C ALA A 167 -4.08 10.20 -3.98
N GLY A 168 -4.11 10.16 -5.30
CA GLY A 168 -3.18 9.34 -6.10
C GLY A 168 -3.53 7.84 -6.17
N PHE A 169 -4.61 7.40 -5.54
CA PHE A 169 -5.11 6.03 -5.72
C PHE A 169 -5.91 5.91 -7.02
N ARG A 170 -5.74 4.79 -7.73
CA ARG A 170 -6.46 4.55 -8.97
C ARG A 170 -7.95 4.33 -8.70
N VAL A 171 -8.78 4.97 -9.51
CA VAL A 171 -10.23 4.82 -9.48
C VAL A 171 -10.66 4.24 -10.82
N TRP A 172 -11.32 3.10 -10.80
CA TRP A 172 -11.82 2.40 -11.98
C TRP A 172 -13.34 2.57 -12.15
N ALA A 173 -14.05 2.73 -11.03
CA ALA A 173 -15.48 2.92 -10.98
C ALA A 173 -15.81 4.23 -10.27
N ARG A 174 -16.88 4.89 -10.70
CA ARG A 174 -17.35 6.08 -10.00
C ARG A 174 -17.91 5.65 -8.64
N PRO A 175 -17.38 6.19 -7.54
CA PRO A 175 -17.91 5.89 -6.21
C PRO A 175 -19.33 6.42 -6.04
N PRO A 176 -20.19 5.75 -5.27
CA PRO A 176 -21.54 6.23 -5.00
C PRO A 176 -21.51 7.42 -4.03
N GLY A 177 -22.18 8.50 -4.39
CA GLY A 177 -22.34 9.69 -3.57
C GLY A 177 -21.08 10.55 -3.45
N GLU A 178 -21.06 11.44 -2.46
CA GLU A 178 -19.98 12.37 -2.22
C GLU A 178 -18.82 11.70 -1.47
N ILE A 179 -17.59 11.88 -1.99
CA ILE A 179 -16.36 11.40 -1.37
C ILE A 179 -15.34 12.53 -1.39
N SER A 180 -14.78 12.83 -0.23
CA SER A 180 -13.72 13.82 -0.08
C SER A 180 -12.36 13.19 -0.33
N THR A 181 -11.55 13.78 -1.21
CA THR A 181 -10.15 13.37 -1.39
C THR A 181 -9.29 13.99 -0.31
N VAL A 182 -8.41 13.19 0.29
CA VAL A 182 -7.45 13.62 1.31
C VAL A 182 -6.02 13.39 0.86
N PRO A 183 -5.06 14.24 1.25
CA PRO A 183 -3.66 14.06 0.90
C PRO A 183 -3.12 12.70 1.37
N TYR A 184 -2.26 12.10 0.56
CA TYR A 184 -1.51 10.89 0.90
C TYR A 184 -0.01 11.18 0.81
N ALA A 185 0.46 12.01 1.73
CA ALA A 185 1.86 12.40 1.87
C ALA A 185 2.46 11.70 3.08
N LEU A 186 3.31 10.72 2.87
CA LEU A 186 3.87 9.91 3.96
C LEU A 186 4.73 10.69 4.94
N PRO A 187 5.50 11.72 4.53
CA PRO A 187 6.19 12.57 5.49
C PRO A 187 5.26 13.09 6.58
N ASP A 188 4.12 13.67 6.19
CA ASP A 188 3.14 14.23 7.12
C ASP A 188 2.42 13.14 7.92
N LEU A 189 1.98 12.07 7.22
CA LEU A 189 1.25 10.96 7.86
C LEU A 189 2.08 10.30 8.96
N TRP A 190 3.34 9.97 8.68
CA TRP A 190 4.21 9.29 9.64
C TRP A 190 4.82 10.22 10.69
N GLN A 191 5.06 11.51 10.37
CA GLN A 191 5.51 12.47 11.36
C GLN A 191 4.56 12.55 12.56
N HIS A 192 3.27 12.43 12.30
CA HIS A 192 2.23 12.55 13.32
C HIS A 192 1.74 11.22 13.90
N GLN A 193 2.21 10.10 13.38
CA GLN A 193 1.76 8.77 13.77
C GLN A 193 2.91 7.80 14.05
N CYS A 194 4.11 8.32 14.26
CA CYS A 194 5.29 7.50 14.54
C CYS A 194 5.11 6.59 15.76
N ASP A 195 4.27 6.98 16.73
CA ASP A 195 4.00 6.22 17.95
C ASP A 195 2.74 5.33 17.85
N ALA A 196 2.02 5.36 16.73
CA ALA A 196 0.84 4.52 16.55
C ALA A 196 1.22 3.07 16.21
N ASP A 197 0.56 2.12 16.84
CA ASP A 197 0.76 0.67 16.66
C ASP A 197 0.13 0.17 15.36
N LEU A 198 0.68 0.58 14.22
CA LEU A 198 0.16 0.30 12.88
C LEU A 198 0.94 -0.76 12.11
N LEU A 199 2.10 -1.17 12.62
CA LEU A 199 3.02 -2.05 11.88
C LEU A 199 2.84 -3.51 12.27
N ARG A 200 2.90 -4.39 11.29
CA ARG A 200 2.81 -5.85 11.43
C ARG A 200 4.12 -6.47 10.96
N ALA A 201 4.63 -7.46 11.67
CA ALA A 201 5.76 -8.22 11.17
C ALA A 201 5.40 -8.91 9.84
N ALA A 202 6.27 -8.79 8.85
CA ALA A 202 6.10 -9.34 7.51
C ALA A 202 7.36 -10.14 7.11
N PRO A 203 7.57 -11.33 7.69
CA PRO A 203 8.79 -12.12 7.43
C PRO A 203 8.92 -12.56 5.97
N GLN A 204 7.82 -12.60 5.25
CA GLN A 204 7.76 -12.82 3.80
C GLN A 204 6.97 -11.66 3.16
N PRO A 205 7.64 -10.53 2.86
CA PRO A 205 6.97 -9.39 2.26
C PRO A 205 6.20 -9.75 0.99
N ASP A 206 4.92 -9.39 0.93
CA ASP A 206 4.07 -9.49 -0.26
C ASP A 206 2.89 -8.49 -0.17
N ALA A 207 2.16 -8.34 -1.25
CA ALA A 207 0.93 -7.55 -1.26
C ALA A 207 -0.16 -8.25 -0.45
N PHE A 208 -0.89 -7.48 0.34
CA PHE A 208 -2.09 -7.98 1.02
C PHE A 208 -3.18 -8.35 0.01
N LEU A 209 -3.74 -9.53 0.18
CA LEU A 209 -4.88 -10.02 -0.59
C LEU A 209 -6.02 -10.38 0.38
N HIS A 210 -7.24 -9.93 0.08
CA HIS A 210 -8.43 -10.32 0.86
C HIS A 210 -8.78 -11.80 0.73
N GLU A 211 -8.44 -12.39 -0.40
CA GLU A 211 -8.71 -13.78 -0.75
C GLU A 211 -7.46 -14.40 -1.37
N GLU A 212 -7.20 -15.65 -1.07
CA GLU A 212 -6.17 -16.40 -1.78
C GLU A 212 -6.54 -16.49 -3.27
N ALA A 213 -5.53 -16.40 -4.13
CA ALA A 213 -5.75 -16.51 -5.57
C ALA A 213 -6.26 -17.92 -5.90
N THR A 214 -7.54 -18.03 -6.24
CA THR A 214 -8.11 -19.26 -6.77
C THR A 214 -7.73 -19.38 -8.24
N TYR A 215 -6.87 -20.34 -8.55
CA TYR A 215 -6.51 -20.66 -9.93
C TYR A 215 -7.54 -21.65 -10.49
N VAL A 216 -8.30 -21.24 -11.49
CA VAL A 216 -9.08 -22.17 -12.32
C VAL A 216 -8.11 -22.84 -13.27
N ALA A 217 -8.07 -24.19 -13.26
CA ALA A 217 -7.27 -24.92 -14.23
C ALA A 217 -7.70 -24.52 -15.65
N TRP A 218 -6.74 -23.98 -16.41
CA TRP A 218 -7.00 -23.64 -17.81
C TRP A 218 -7.16 -24.93 -18.62
N THR A 219 -8.34 -25.12 -19.21
CA THR A 219 -8.58 -26.24 -20.15
C THR A 219 -8.26 -25.70 -21.54
N PRO A 220 -7.25 -26.27 -22.26
CA PRO A 220 -6.91 -25.82 -23.60
C PRO A 220 -8.11 -26.00 -24.54
N GLN A 221 -8.66 -24.90 -25.01
CA GLN A 221 -9.61 -24.91 -26.12
C GLN A 221 -8.80 -24.77 -27.42
N ILE A 222 -8.67 -25.87 -28.17
CA ILE A 222 -8.12 -25.79 -29.52
C ILE A 222 -9.12 -24.96 -30.33
N HIS A 223 -8.71 -23.77 -30.77
CA HIS A 223 -9.46 -23.03 -31.77
C HIS A 223 -9.52 -23.89 -33.04
N ARG A 224 -10.62 -24.61 -33.22
CA ARG A 224 -10.93 -25.19 -34.51
C ARG A 224 -11.26 -24.01 -35.42
N ALA A 225 -10.44 -23.79 -36.46
CA ALA A 225 -10.78 -22.89 -37.54
C ALA A 225 -12.19 -23.24 -38.03
N ALA A 226 -13.08 -22.26 -38.12
CA ALA A 226 -14.39 -22.47 -38.68
C ALA A 226 -14.20 -23.10 -40.07
N THR A 227 -14.73 -24.29 -40.24
CA THR A 227 -14.80 -24.97 -41.56
C THR A 227 -15.76 -24.17 -42.42
N GLY A 228 -15.30 -23.00 -42.91
CA GLY A 228 -16.00 -22.22 -43.92
C GLY A 228 -15.97 -22.95 -45.25
N ALA A 229 -17.10 -23.40 -45.67
CA ALA A 229 -17.30 -23.91 -47.02
C ALA A 229 -16.87 -22.81 -48.01
N ARG A 230 -15.84 -23.08 -48.80
CA ARG A 230 -15.37 -22.23 -49.90
C ARG A 230 -16.48 -22.21 -50.96
N PRO A 231 -17.07 -21.08 -51.36
CA PRO A 231 -18.06 -21.07 -52.43
C PRO A 231 -17.43 -21.51 -53.76
N PRO A 232 -18.17 -22.19 -54.63
CA PRO A 232 -17.64 -22.65 -55.90
C PRO A 232 -17.26 -21.47 -56.78
N ARG A 233 -16.05 -21.51 -57.36
CA ARG A 233 -15.61 -20.53 -58.36
C ARG A 233 -16.47 -20.76 -59.64
N ARG A 234 -17.13 -19.71 -60.12
CA ARG A 234 -17.62 -19.62 -61.48
C ARG A 234 -16.52 -19.13 -62.41
#